data_162177dbc718ed0fac1fd48c3a2c0599
#
_entry.id   162177dbc718ed0fac1fd48c3a2c0599
#
_cell.length_a   1.000
_cell.length_b   1.000
_cell.length_c   1.000
_cell.angle_alpha   90.00
_cell.angle_beta   90.00
_cell.angle_gamma   90.00
#
_symmetry.space_group_name_H-M   'P 1'
#
loop_
_entity.id
_entity.type
_entity.pdbx_description
1 polymer ?
#
loop_
_entity_poly.entity_id
_entity_poly.type
_entity_poly.pdbx_seq_one_letter_code
_entity_poly.pdbx_strand_id
1 'polypeptide(L)'
;MKGRPKGVTPKYSLKPLVPRLSELLGVQVKMANDCIGEEVEKLVAELSDGGVLLLENVRFHKEEEKNDPEFSKKLAALADVYVNDAFGTAHRAHASTEGVAKYLKPSVAGFLMQKELDYLVGAVANPKKPFAAIVGGLKVSTKIGVIESLLGKVDILILGGGMMFTLYKAQGYSVGSSLVEEDKLDLATSLVEKAKAKGVSLLLPTDVVIADKFAADANSKRSILDLELLLEGKELPGVLALDEATPVAVKGPGTFLGTSRGTQPPPPGEVPLMPLVETYKVNKLLLPADVGCKIH
;
A
#
# COMPACT_ATOMS: atom_id res chain seq x y z
N MET A 1 -6.64 8.63 -12.31
CA MET A 1 -5.32 9.31 -12.18
C MET A 1 -4.21 8.34 -12.58
N LYS A 2 -3.25 8.75 -13.40
CA LYS A 2 -2.15 7.90 -13.89
C LYS A 2 -0.82 8.63 -13.74
N GLY A 3 0.14 8.02 -13.06
CA GLY A 3 1.51 8.52 -12.92
C GLY A 3 1.65 9.82 -12.11
N ARG A 4 2.80 10.46 -12.27
CA ARG A 4 3.13 11.79 -11.68
C ARG A 4 3.64 12.72 -12.78
N PRO A 5 2.78 13.14 -13.72
CA PRO A 5 3.18 14.04 -14.79
C PRO A 5 3.47 15.43 -14.24
N LYS A 6 4.35 16.16 -14.91
CA LYS A 6 4.62 17.59 -14.65
C LYS A 6 3.82 18.53 -15.58
N GLY A 7 2.79 18.01 -16.22
CA GLY A 7 1.96 18.66 -17.23
C GLY A 7 1.44 17.62 -18.23
N VAL A 8 0.82 18.08 -19.29
CA VAL A 8 0.27 17.19 -20.34
C VAL A 8 1.38 16.34 -20.96
N THR A 9 1.25 15.03 -20.80
CA THR A 9 2.25 14.06 -21.25
C THR A 9 1.55 12.85 -21.87
N PRO A 10 1.71 12.54 -23.16
CA PRO A 10 1.01 11.44 -23.84
C PRO A 10 1.13 10.08 -23.14
N LYS A 11 2.29 9.79 -22.55
CA LYS A 11 2.54 8.55 -21.76
C LYS A 11 1.54 8.36 -20.62
N TYR A 12 1.03 9.45 -20.05
CA TYR A 12 0.12 9.45 -18.92
C TYR A 12 -1.34 9.74 -19.29
N SER A 13 -1.64 9.88 -20.60
CA SER A 13 -3.02 9.99 -21.08
C SER A 13 -3.84 8.74 -20.73
N LEU A 14 -5.13 8.93 -20.48
CA LEU A 14 -6.09 7.87 -20.22
C LEU A 14 -6.70 7.30 -21.51
N LYS A 15 -6.39 7.90 -22.68
CA LYS A 15 -6.92 7.46 -23.97
C LYS A 15 -6.79 5.96 -24.25
N PRO A 16 -5.67 5.28 -23.92
CA PRO A 16 -5.56 3.82 -24.12
C PRO A 16 -6.55 2.97 -23.32
N LEU A 17 -7.23 3.55 -22.31
CA LEU A 17 -8.23 2.83 -21.49
C LEU A 17 -9.60 2.79 -22.16
N VAL A 18 -9.90 3.69 -23.10
CA VAL A 18 -11.23 3.83 -23.72
C VAL A 18 -11.74 2.52 -24.34
N PRO A 19 -10.98 1.79 -25.17
CA PRO A 19 -11.47 0.55 -25.78
C PRO A 19 -11.83 -0.49 -24.70
N ARG A 20 -10.98 -0.63 -23.68
CA ARG A 20 -11.23 -1.61 -22.60
C ARG A 20 -12.42 -1.24 -21.73
N LEU A 21 -12.59 0.05 -21.44
CA LEU A 21 -13.78 0.54 -20.73
C LEU A 21 -15.06 0.29 -21.53
N SER A 22 -15.03 0.58 -22.83
CA SER A 22 -16.19 0.33 -23.70
C SER A 22 -16.56 -1.14 -23.74
N GLU A 23 -15.59 -2.02 -23.83
CA GLU A 23 -15.80 -3.48 -23.81
C GLU A 23 -16.43 -3.93 -22.47
N LEU A 24 -15.88 -3.47 -21.33
CA LEU A 24 -16.35 -3.89 -20.00
C LEU A 24 -17.74 -3.35 -19.66
N LEU A 25 -18.05 -2.14 -20.13
CA LEU A 25 -19.33 -1.49 -19.86
C LEU A 25 -20.42 -1.85 -20.87
N GLY A 26 -20.04 -2.43 -22.03
CA GLY A 26 -20.98 -2.75 -23.11
C GLY A 26 -21.54 -1.51 -23.81
N VAL A 27 -20.93 -0.32 -23.61
CA VAL A 27 -21.34 0.95 -24.22
C VAL A 27 -20.12 1.68 -24.76
N GLN A 28 -20.34 2.53 -25.77
CA GLN A 28 -19.27 3.36 -26.30
C GLN A 28 -18.89 4.45 -25.29
N VAL A 29 -17.65 4.40 -24.79
CA VAL A 29 -17.09 5.43 -23.90
C VAL A 29 -16.55 6.56 -24.76
N LYS A 30 -17.08 7.78 -24.56
CA LYS A 30 -16.50 9.02 -25.11
C LYS A 30 -15.30 9.46 -24.25
N MET A 31 -14.36 10.18 -24.83
CA MET A 31 -13.25 10.74 -24.08
C MET A 31 -13.12 12.23 -24.37
N ALA A 32 -12.98 13.02 -23.30
CA ALA A 32 -12.65 14.43 -23.38
C ALA A 32 -11.13 14.65 -23.50
N ASN A 33 -10.73 15.75 -24.12
CA ASN A 33 -9.31 16.11 -24.26
C ASN A 33 -8.71 16.68 -22.95
N ASP A 34 -9.57 17.10 -22.01
CA ASP A 34 -9.19 17.60 -20.69
C ASP A 34 -10.18 17.11 -19.62
N CYS A 35 -10.00 17.54 -18.38
CA CYS A 35 -10.90 17.22 -17.27
C CYS A 35 -11.78 18.41 -16.82
N ILE A 36 -11.57 19.60 -17.36
CA ILE A 36 -12.34 20.83 -17.12
C ILE A 36 -12.40 21.69 -18.39
N GLY A 37 -13.26 22.70 -18.38
CA GLY A 37 -13.35 23.73 -19.41
C GLY A 37 -14.56 23.54 -20.35
N GLU A 38 -14.79 24.52 -21.20
CA GLU A 38 -16.00 24.64 -22.05
C GLU A 38 -16.24 23.42 -22.95
N GLU A 39 -15.18 22.83 -23.50
CA GLU A 39 -15.29 21.61 -24.32
C GLU A 39 -15.83 20.44 -23.47
N VAL A 40 -15.32 20.29 -22.25
CA VAL A 40 -15.76 19.23 -21.35
C VAL A 40 -17.21 19.45 -20.92
N GLU A 41 -17.58 20.69 -20.60
CA GLU A 41 -18.95 21.06 -20.21
C GLU A 41 -19.95 20.78 -21.35
N LYS A 42 -19.58 21.04 -22.60
CA LYS A 42 -20.39 20.68 -23.77
C LYS A 42 -20.55 19.18 -23.91
N LEU A 43 -19.46 18.42 -23.80
CA LEU A 43 -19.51 16.95 -23.87
C LEU A 43 -20.36 16.33 -22.76
N VAL A 44 -20.35 16.93 -21.55
CA VAL A 44 -21.19 16.52 -20.45
C VAL A 44 -22.66 16.84 -20.75
N ALA A 45 -22.97 18.04 -21.24
CA ALA A 45 -24.33 18.44 -21.60
C ALA A 45 -24.93 17.60 -22.74
N GLU A 46 -24.12 17.09 -23.64
CA GLU A 46 -24.52 16.21 -24.75
C GLU A 46 -24.57 14.72 -24.36
N LEU A 47 -24.26 14.39 -23.10
CA LEU A 47 -24.25 13.00 -22.64
C LEU A 47 -25.69 12.50 -22.48
N SER A 48 -26.05 11.46 -23.21
CA SER A 48 -27.35 10.81 -23.08
C SER A 48 -27.41 9.92 -21.84
N ASP A 49 -28.63 9.57 -21.43
CA ASP A 49 -28.86 8.61 -20.34
C ASP A 49 -28.11 7.30 -20.60
N GLY A 50 -27.37 6.84 -19.57
CA GLY A 50 -26.51 5.66 -19.67
C GLY A 50 -25.20 5.90 -20.44
N GLY A 51 -24.97 7.12 -20.96
CA GLY A 51 -23.71 7.47 -21.63
C GLY A 51 -22.55 7.56 -20.65
N VAL A 52 -21.33 7.34 -21.17
CA VAL A 52 -20.09 7.38 -20.38
C VAL A 52 -19.10 8.30 -21.03
N LEU A 53 -18.59 9.26 -20.26
CA LEU A 53 -17.52 10.18 -20.64
C LEU A 53 -16.30 9.96 -19.73
N LEU A 54 -15.17 9.59 -20.33
CA LEU A 54 -13.89 9.53 -19.62
C LEU A 54 -13.20 10.90 -19.75
N LEU A 55 -12.99 11.56 -18.65
CA LEU A 55 -12.17 12.77 -18.60
C LEU A 55 -10.68 12.43 -18.69
N GLU A 56 -9.88 13.37 -19.19
CA GLU A 56 -8.43 13.19 -19.22
C GLU A 56 -7.84 13.25 -17.80
N ASN A 57 -6.59 12.84 -17.66
CA ASN A 57 -5.89 12.71 -16.41
C ASN A 57 -5.81 14.03 -15.65
N VAL A 58 -6.56 14.16 -14.58
CA VAL A 58 -6.61 15.36 -13.71
C VAL A 58 -5.22 15.81 -13.23
N ARG A 59 -4.25 14.89 -13.15
CA ARG A 59 -2.88 15.20 -12.74
C ARG A 59 -2.06 15.95 -13.79
N PHE A 60 -2.63 16.25 -14.96
CA PHE A 60 -2.02 17.19 -15.89
C PHE A 60 -2.10 18.62 -15.38
N HIS A 61 -3.02 18.88 -14.45
CA HIS A 61 -3.17 20.16 -13.77
C HIS A 61 -2.47 20.12 -12.40
N LYS A 62 -1.64 21.12 -12.12
CA LYS A 62 -0.94 21.27 -10.84
C LYS A 62 -1.89 21.57 -9.69
N GLU A 63 -3.03 22.15 -10.02
CA GLU A 63 -4.14 22.53 -9.13
C GLU A 63 -4.75 21.29 -8.45
N GLU A 64 -4.71 20.13 -9.12
CA GLU A 64 -5.18 18.85 -8.58
C GLU A 64 -4.46 18.50 -7.27
N GLU A 65 -3.12 18.46 -7.28
CA GLU A 65 -2.34 18.08 -6.09
C GLU A 65 -2.32 19.17 -5.01
N LYS A 66 -2.60 20.43 -5.38
CA LYS A 66 -2.71 21.56 -4.45
C LYS A 66 -4.07 21.67 -3.79
N ASN A 67 -5.02 20.84 -4.19
CA ASN A 67 -6.41 20.92 -3.73
C ASN A 67 -7.01 22.32 -3.97
N ASP A 68 -6.75 22.88 -5.15
CA ASP A 68 -7.15 24.23 -5.51
C ASP A 68 -8.69 24.37 -5.50
N PRO A 69 -9.25 25.40 -4.83
CA PRO A 69 -10.70 25.57 -4.72
C PRO A 69 -11.39 25.85 -6.05
N GLU A 70 -10.79 26.65 -6.93
CA GLU A 70 -11.43 27.01 -8.21
C GLU A 70 -11.40 25.84 -9.18
N PHE A 71 -10.31 25.06 -9.18
CA PHE A 71 -10.25 23.82 -9.93
C PHE A 71 -11.26 22.79 -9.41
N SER A 72 -11.43 22.69 -8.09
CA SER A 72 -12.42 21.82 -7.46
C SER A 72 -13.85 22.20 -7.82
N LYS A 73 -14.18 23.50 -7.87
CA LYS A 73 -15.49 24.00 -8.31
C LYS A 73 -15.78 23.65 -9.77
N LYS A 74 -14.78 23.80 -10.66
CA LYS A 74 -14.93 23.42 -12.07
C LYS A 74 -15.19 21.93 -12.25
N LEU A 75 -14.51 21.08 -11.48
CA LEU A 75 -14.79 19.64 -11.46
C LEU A 75 -16.19 19.34 -10.94
N ALA A 76 -16.59 20.02 -9.86
CA ALA A 76 -17.90 19.82 -9.24
C ALA A 76 -19.06 20.26 -10.15
N ALA A 77 -18.85 21.26 -11.00
CA ALA A 77 -19.87 21.76 -11.95
C ALA A 77 -20.23 20.77 -13.06
N LEU A 78 -19.45 19.70 -13.23
CA LEU A 78 -19.67 18.70 -14.27
C LEU A 78 -20.69 17.61 -13.88
N ALA A 79 -21.18 17.57 -12.62
CA ALA A 79 -22.00 16.47 -12.14
C ALA A 79 -22.94 16.90 -11.01
N ASP A 80 -23.98 16.11 -10.76
CA ASP A 80 -24.93 16.31 -9.67
C ASP A 80 -24.58 15.48 -8.43
N VAL A 81 -23.82 14.40 -8.60
CA VAL A 81 -23.41 13.47 -7.54
C VAL A 81 -21.95 13.13 -7.67
N TYR A 82 -21.23 13.09 -6.55
CA TYR A 82 -19.85 12.63 -6.51
C TYR A 82 -19.73 11.27 -5.85
N VAL A 83 -19.08 10.34 -6.54
CA VAL A 83 -18.76 9.01 -6.01
C VAL A 83 -17.25 8.85 -5.96
N ASN A 84 -16.68 8.63 -4.77
CA ASN A 84 -15.28 8.27 -4.62
C ASN A 84 -15.14 6.75 -4.47
N ASP A 85 -14.51 6.12 -5.45
CA ASP A 85 -14.24 4.68 -5.45
C ASP A 85 -12.74 4.38 -5.61
N ALA A 86 -11.88 5.37 -5.29
CA ALA A 86 -10.45 5.32 -5.46
C ALA A 86 -9.73 5.30 -4.10
N PHE A 87 -9.82 4.19 -3.37
CA PHE A 87 -9.23 4.03 -2.03
C PHE A 87 -7.73 4.38 -2.01
N GLY A 88 -6.97 3.96 -3.02
CA GLY A 88 -5.53 4.22 -3.11
C GLY A 88 -5.13 5.71 -3.10
N THR A 89 -6.05 6.63 -3.36
CA THR A 89 -5.85 8.09 -3.30
C THR A 89 -6.60 8.77 -2.18
N ALA A 90 -7.47 8.06 -1.46
CA ALA A 90 -8.33 8.64 -0.43
C ALA A 90 -7.58 9.26 0.76
N HIS A 91 -6.32 8.85 0.97
CA HIS A 91 -5.45 9.42 2.01
C HIS A 91 -4.87 10.80 1.65
N ARG A 92 -5.19 11.35 0.47
CA ARG A 92 -4.67 12.63 -0.02
C ARG A 92 -5.79 13.63 -0.21
N ALA A 93 -5.57 14.84 0.32
CA ALA A 93 -6.43 15.98 0.06
C ALA A 93 -6.08 16.59 -1.31
N HIS A 94 -6.67 16.04 -2.38
CA HIS A 94 -6.54 16.56 -3.75
C HIS A 94 -7.88 17.14 -4.23
N ALA A 95 -7.85 17.98 -5.26
CA ALA A 95 -9.04 18.60 -5.79
C ALA A 95 -10.12 17.60 -6.21
N SER A 96 -9.73 16.51 -6.90
CA SER A 96 -10.65 15.45 -7.36
C SER A 96 -11.06 14.46 -6.27
N THR A 97 -10.53 14.53 -5.06
CA THR A 97 -10.89 13.66 -3.94
C THR A 97 -11.59 14.42 -2.82
N GLU A 98 -10.88 15.33 -2.16
CA GLU A 98 -11.39 16.09 -1.02
C GLU A 98 -12.05 17.41 -1.48
N GLY A 99 -11.40 18.13 -2.41
CA GLY A 99 -11.86 19.44 -2.85
C GLY A 99 -13.24 19.41 -3.49
N VAL A 100 -13.47 18.52 -4.47
CA VAL A 100 -14.76 18.37 -5.17
C VAL A 100 -15.90 18.04 -4.20
N ALA A 101 -15.64 17.25 -3.17
CA ALA A 101 -16.64 16.87 -2.19
C ALA A 101 -17.12 18.04 -1.29
N LYS A 102 -16.44 19.17 -1.29
CA LYS A 102 -16.90 20.39 -0.61
C LYS A 102 -18.01 21.10 -1.37
N TYR A 103 -18.00 21.02 -2.69
CA TYR A 103 -18.90 21.76 -3.58
C TYR A 103 -20.04 20.90 -4.15
N LEU A 104 -19.84 19.59 -4.24
CA LEU A 104 -20.80 18.65 -4.83
C LEU A 104 -21.43 17.76 -3.77
N LYS A 105 -22.75 17.83 -3.61
CA LYS A 105 -23.53 17.03 -2.68
C LYS A 105 -24.72 16.38 -3.39
N PRO A 106 -25.00 15.08 -3.15
CA PRO A 106 -24.33 14.21 -2.18
C PRO A 106 -22.95 13.74 -2.65
N SER A 107 -22.05 13.50 -1.71
CA SER A 107 -20.76 12.84 -1.93
C SER A 107 -20.76 11.49 -1.19
N VAL A 108 -20.55 10.42 -1.91
CA VAL A 108 -20.67 9.05 -1.39
C VAL A 108 -19.45 8.18 -1.74
N ALA A 109 -19.28 7.08 -1.01
CA ALA A 109 -18.30 6.06 -1.33
C ALA A 109 -18.86 5.07 -2.36
N GLY A 110 -18.01 4.65 -3.31
CA GLY A 110 -18.32 3.52 -4.18
C GLY A 110 -18.08 2.16 -3.51
N PHE A 111 -18.42 1.08 -4.21
CA PHE A 111 -18.37 -0.27 -3.65
C PHE A 111 -16.94 -0.76 -3.35
N LEU A 112 -15.94 -0.36 -4.12
CA LEU A 112 -14.53 -0.70 -3.82
C LEU A 112 -14.07 0.02 -2.55
N MET A 113 -14.42 1.30 -2.41
CA MET A 113 -14.14 2.08 -1.21
C MET A 113 -14.86 1.47 0.01
N GLN A 114 -16.13 1.10 -0.13
CA GLN A 114 -16.91 0.47 0.93
C GLN A 114 -16.27 -0.83 1.39
N LYS A 115 -15.84 -1.67 0.45
CA LYS A 115 -15.15 -2.92 0.76
C LYS A 115 -13.87 -2.70 1.57
N GLU A 116 -13.05 -1.72 1.19
CA GLU A 116 -11.85 -1.35 1.94
C GLU A 116 -12.18 -0.85 3.35
N LEU A 117 -13.23 -0.02 3.48
CA LEU A 117 -13.69 0.48 4.78
C LEU A 117 -14.18 -0.67 5.68
N ASP A 118 -14.97 -1.60 5.15
CA ASP A 118 -15.48 -2.74 5.90
C ASP A 118 -14.34 -3.61 6.44
N TYR A 119 -13.34 -3.88 5.62
CA TYR A 119 -12.19 -4.70 6.01
C TYR A 119 -11.21 -3.96 6.91
N LEU A 120 -10.83 -2.74 6.56
CA LEU A 120 -9.76 -2.02 7.28
C LEU A 120 -10.28 -1.35 8.55
N VAL A 121 -11.38 -0.61 8.45
CA VAL A 121 -11.95 0.07 9.61
C VAL A 121 -12.57 -0.95 10.55
N GLY A 122 -13.36 -1.89 10.04
CA GLY A 122 -13.99 -2.93 10.84
C GLY A 122 -12.98 -3.82 11.57
N ALA A 123 -11.97 -4.32 10.85
CA ALA A 123 -10.94 -5.18 11.42
C ALA A 123 -10.07 -4.47 12.46
N VAL A 124 -9.80 -3.17 12.30
CA VAL A 124 -8.96 -2.40 13.23
C VAL A 124 -9.76 -1.81 14.38
N ALA A 125 -11.04 -1.43 14.15
CA ALA A 125 -11.90 -0.87 15.20
C ALA A 125 -12.40 -1.95 16.19
N ASN A 126 -12.82 -3.12 15.63
CA ASN A 126 -13.36 -4.22 16.42
C ASN A 126 -12.69 -5.55 16.03
N PRO A 127 -11.40 -5.73 16.33
CA PRO A 127 -10.65 -6.89 15.89
C PRO A 127 -11.17 -8.16 16.57
N LYS A 128 -11.30 -9.22 15.77
CA LYS A 128 -11.46 -10.57 16.34
C LYS A 128 -10.11 -11.03 16.92
N LYS A 129 -10.12 -11.49 18.14
CA LYS A 129 -8.92 -11.97 18.85
C LYS A 129 -8.66 -13.46 18.60
N PRO A 130 -7.37 -13.91 18.49
CA PRO A 130 -6.16 -13.09 18.50
C PRO A 130 -5.99 -12.29 17.20
N PHE A 131 -5.59 -11.02 17.32
CA PHE A 131 -5.37 -10.14 16.17
C PHE A 131 -3.86 -9.99 15.92
N ALA A 132 -3.41 -10.42 14.75
CA ALA A 132 -2.03 -10.28 14.30
C ALA A 132 -1.92 -9.24 13.20
N ALA A 133 -0.96 -8.33 13.31
CA ALA A 133 -0.61 -7.40 12.25
C ALA A 133 0.80 -7.68 11.73
N ILE A 134 0.98 -7.53 10.40
CA ILE A 134 2.27 -7.64 9.75
C ILE A 134 2.60 -6.27 9.15
N VAL A 135 3.73 -5.71 9.55
CA VAL A 135 4.21 -4.41 9.05
C VAL A 135 5.58 -4.61 8.42
N GLY A 136 5.70 -4.29 7.16
CA GLY A 136 6.94 -4.30 6.41
C GLY A 136 7.30 -2.93 5.87
N GLY A 137 8.56 -2.74 5.50
CA GLY A 137 9.06 -1.51 4.91
C GLY A 137 10.57 -1.39 5.07
N LEU A 138 11.14 -0.44 4.35
CA LEU A 138 12.59 -0.22 4.37
C LEU A 138 13.04 0.50 5.65
N LYS A 139 12.23 1.46 6.14
CA LYS A 139 12.59 2.36 7.23
C LYS A 139 11.59 2.30 8.39
N VAL A 140 12.10 2.14 9.59
CA VAL A 140 11.33 2.19 10.84
C VAL A 140 10.69 3.56 11.04
N SER A 141 11.43 4.64 10.75
CA SER A 141 10.98 6.02 10.92
C SER A 141 9.69 6.34 10.15
N THR A 142 9.49 5.73 8.99
CA THR A 142 8.29 5.95 8.16
C THR A 142 7.05 5.17 8.63
N LYS A 143 7.23 4.22 9.54
CA LYS A 143 6.18 3.29 10.00
C LYS A 143 5.83 3.46 11.48
N ILE A 144 6.58 4.28 12.21
CA ILE A 144 6.43 4.40 13.67
C ILE A 144 4.99 4.74 14.09
N GLY A 145 4.35 5.71 13.47
CA GLY A 145 2.98 6.10 13.82
C GLY A 145 1.97 4.97 13.60
N VAL A 146 2.16 4.14 12.57
CA VAL A 146 1.34 2.95 12.31
C VAL A 146 1.61 1.89 13.36
N ILE A 147 2.89 1.60 13.65
CA ILE A 147 3.30 0.61 14.64
C ILE A 147 2.74 0.97 16.02
N GLU A 148 2.92 2.20 16.48
CA GLU A 148 2.42 2.68 17.77
C GLU A 148 0.89 2.59 17.89
N SER A 149 0.17 2.92 16.81
CA SER A 149 -1.28 2.78 16.76
C SER A 149 -1.72 1.31 16.84
N LEU A 150 -0.98 0.39 16.20
CA LEU A 150 -1.27 -1.03 16.21
C LEU A 150 -0.99 -1.67 17.56
N LEU A 151 0.08 -1.26 18.28
CA LEU A 151 0.42 -1.79 19.61
C LEU A 151 -0.71 -1.65 20.65
N GLY A 152 -1.69 -0.79 20.41
CA GLY A 152 -2.89 -0.67 21.26
C GLY A 152 -4.03 -1.61 20.87
N LYS A 153 -3.89 -2.39 19.79
CA LYS A 153 -5.01 -3.12 19.18
C LYS A 153 -4.69 -4.59 18.89
N VAL A 154 -3.43 -4.90 18.64
CA VAL A 154 -2.98 -6.25 18.24
C VAL A 154 -2.51 -7.07 19.42
N ASP A 155 -2.57 -8.39 19.29
CA ASP A 155 -1.95 -9.33 20.22
C ASP A 155 -0.56 -9.73 19.73
N ILE A 156 -0.38 -9.75 18.40
CA ILE A 156 0.87 -10.14 17.75
C ILE A 156 1.21 -9.07 16.69
N LEU A 157 2.45 -8.60 16.73
CA LEU A 157 3.00 -7.69 15.72
C LEU A 157 4.21 -8.33 15.06
N ILE A 158 4.13 -8.59 13.77
CA ILE A 158 5.22 -9.14 12.97
C ILE A 158 5.84 -7.99 12.18
N LEU A 159 7.12 -7.74 12.38
CA LEU A 159 7.86 -6.71 11.65
C LEU A 159 8.82 -7.36 10.65
N GLY A 160 8.79 -6.88 9.41
CA GLY A 160 9.61 -7.41 8.33
C GLY A 160 10.15 -6.32 7.41
N GLY A 161 10.77 -6.74 6.31
CA GLY A 161 11.44 -5.83 5.38
C GLY A 161 12.73 -5.24 5.97
N GLY A 162 13.31 -4.26 5.29
CA GLY A 162 14.60 -3.65 5.69
C GLY A 162 14.59 -3.02 7.08
N MET A 163 13.44 -2.56 7.56
CA MET A 163 13.33 -1.95 8.89
C MET A 163 13.68 -2.89 10.05
N MET A 164 13.61 -4.21 9.84
CA MET A 164 13.97 -5.18 10.88
C MET A 164 15.45 -5.11 11.26
N PHE A 165 16.32 -4.72 10.32
CA PHE A 165 17.76 -4.60 10.60
C PHE A 165 18.07 -3.48 11.58
N THR A 166 17.30 -2.39 11.57
CA THR A 166 17.41 -1.35 12.59
C THR A 166 17.01 -1.89 13.97
N LEU A 167 15.98 -2.76 14.05
CA LEU A 167 15.59 -3.39 15.31
C LEU A 167 16.64 -4.41 15.78
N TYR A 168 17.21 -5.21 14.88
CA TYR A 168 18.30 -6.12 15.24
C TYR A 168 19.55 -5.39 15.72
N LYS A 169 19.95 -4.32 15.02
CA LYS A 169 21.07 -3.48 15.41
C LYS A 169 20.86 -2.87 16.80
N ALA A 170 19.63 -2.39 17.08
CA ALA A 170 19.25 -1.85 18.38
C ALA A 170 19.30 -2.91 19.52
N GLN A 171 19.18 -4.19 19.18
CA GLN A 171 19.32 -5.32 20.10
C GLN A 171 20.77 -5.82 20.21
N GLY A 172 21.73 -5.18 19.52
CA GLY A 172 23.14 -5.52 19.59
C GLY A 172 23.61 -6.55 18.56
N TYR A 173 22.75 -6.96 17.62
CA TYR A 173 23.14 -7.92 16.57
C TYR A 173 23.91 -7.25 15.44
N SER A 174 24.85 -8.01 14.85
CA SER A 174 25.50 -7.62 13.61
C SER A 174 24.56 -7.84 12.42
N VAL A 175 24.44 -6.85 11.54
CA VAL A 175 23.54 -6.87 10.39
C VAL A 175 24.24 -6.71 9.06
N GLY A 176 25.58 -6.84 9.06
CA GLY A 176 26.43 -6.72 7.86
C GLY A 176 26.27 -5.36 7.19
N SER A 177 26.17 -5.35 5.85
CA SER A 177 25.96 -4.14 5.03
C SER A 177 24.50 -3.77 4.84
N SER A 178 23.56 -4.35 5.62
CA SER A 178 22.14 -4.03 5.53
C SER A 178 21.85 -2.58 5.88
N LEU A 179 20.79 -2.02 5.27
CA LEU A 179 20.36 -0.66 5.56
C LEU A 179 19.87 -0.54 7.00
N VAL A 180 20.51 0.31 7.78
CA VAL A 180 20.15 0.64 9.15
C VAL A 180 19.94 2.13 9.29
N GLU A 181 18.91 2.52 10.04
CA GLU A 181 18.72 3.91 10.47
C GLU A 181 19.45 4.09 11.81
N GLU A 182 20.74 4.40 11.78
CA GLU A 182 21.58 4.53 12.98
C GLU A 182 21.07 5.60 13.95
N ASP A 183 20.45 6.66 13.44
CA ASP A 183 19.84 7.73 14.23
C ASP A 183 18.48 7.33 14.84
N LYS A 184 18.02 6.10 14.63
CA LYS A 184 16.72 5.57 15.10
C LYS A 184 16.84 4.32 15.98
N LEU A 185 18.05 4.00 16.45
CA LEU A 185 18.25 2.82 17.32
C LEU A 185 17.49 2.95 18.65
N ASP A 186 17.54 4.12 19.27
CA ASP A 186 16.80 4.38 20.53
C ASP A 186 15.28 4.27 20.30
N LEU A 187 14.81 4.72 19.13
CA LEU A 187 13.44 4.59 18.73
C LEU A 187 13.02 3.12 18.57
N ALA A 188 13.87 2.31 17.92
CA ALA A 188 13.64 0.89 17.74
C ALA A 188 13.60 0.16 19.10
N THR A 189 14.52 0.48 20.01
CA THR A 189 14.51 -0.04 21.40
C THR A 189 13.21 0.32 22.11
N SER A 190 12.80 1.58 22.05
CA SER A 190 11.55 2.05 22.66
C SER A 190 10.31 1.33 22.12
N LEU A 191 10.30 0.97 20.84
CA LEU A 191 9.19 0.19 20.25
C LEU A 191 9.12 -1.22 20.82
N VAL A 192 10.25 -1.89 20.99
CA VAL A 192 10.33 -3.22 21.60
C VAL A 192 9.84 -3.19 23.05
N GLU A 193 10.28 -2.19 23.82
CA GLU A 193 9.85 -2.01 25.21
C GLU A 193 8.35 -1.71 25.32
N LYS A 194 7.82 -0.84 24.44
CA LYS A 194 6.39 -0.54 24.37
C LYS A 194 5.55 -1.77 24.03
N ALA A 195 6.01 -2.60 23.10
CA ALA A 195 5.34 -3.86 22.77
C ALA A 195 5.28 -4.78 24.00
N LYS A 196 6.41 -4.96 24.67
CA LYS A 196 6.52 -5.78 25.90
C LYS A 196 5.63 -5.23 27.03
N ALA A 197 5.64 -3.93 27.26
CA ALA A 197 4.81 -3.29 28.29
C ALA A 197 3.31 -3.44 28.04
N LYS A 198 2.90 -3.54 26.77
CA LYS A 198 1.50 -3.76 26.38
C LYS A 198 1.12 -5.23 26.23
N GLY A 199 2.02 -6.17 26.50
CA GLY A 199 1.78 -7.61 26.34
C GLY A 199 1.63 -8.06 24.89
N VAL A 200 2.11 -7.25 23.91
CA VAL A 200 2.08 -7.59 22.50
C VAL A 200 3.29 -8.44 22.13
N SER A 201 3.06 -9.60 21.53
CA SER A 201 4.13 -10.44 20.99
C SER A 201 4.71 -9.79 19.74
N LEU A 202 5.89 -9.16 19.85
CA LEU A 202 6.63 -8.60 18.74
C LEU A 202 7.54 -9.68 18.15
N LEU A 203 7.32 -10.02 16.89
CA LEU A 203 8.04 -11.06 16.18
C LEU A 203 8.87 -10.45 15.05
N LEU A 204 10.12 -10.87 14.94
CA LEU A 204 11.02 -10.56 13.84
C LEU A 204 11.30 -11.85 13.04
N PRO A 205 11.66 -11.75 11.76
CA PRO A 205 12.06 -12.90 10.93
C PRO A 205 13.23 -13.66 11.56
N THR A 206 13.18 -14.99 11.54
CA THR A 206 14.28 -15.84 12.00
C THR A 206 15.25 -16.19 10.89
N ASP A 207 14.90 -15.91 9.64
CA ASP A 207 15.75 -16.09 8.48
C ASP A 207 15.52 -15.00 7.43
N VAL A 208 16.49 -14.83 6.56
CA VAL A 208 16.46 -13.83 5.49
C VAL A 208 17.03 -14.40 4.20
N VAL A 209 16.63 -13.82 3.08
CA VAL A 209 17.31 -14.02 1.82
C VAL A 209 18.36 -12.92 1.67
N ILE A 210 19.61 -13.32 1.55
CA ILE A 210 20.75 -12.42 1.31
C ILE A 210 21.15 -12.44 -0.16
N ALA A 211 21.63 -11.32 -0.66
CA ALA A 211 22.08 -11.17 -2.04
C ALA A 211 23.46 -10.51 -2.08
N ASP A 212 24.23 -10.83 -3.12
CA ASP A 212 25.57 -10.26 -3.35
C ASP A 212 25.54 -8.85 -3.93
N LYS A 213 24.41 -8.45 -4.54
CA LYS A 213 24.19 -7.12 -5.11
C LYS A 213 22.70 -6.78 -5.12
N PHE A 214 22.40 -5.49 -5.22
CA PHE A 214 21.01 -5.01 -5.36
C PHE A 214 20.64 -4.99 -6.85
N ALA A 215 20.28 -6.16 -7.41
CA ALA A 215 19.89 -6.32 -8.81
C ALA A 215 19.00 -7.56 -8.99
N ALA A 216 18.17 -7.54 -10.04
CA ALA A 216 17.27 -8.66 -10.34
C ALA A 216 18.00 -9.97 -10.67
N ASP A 217 19.24 -9.89 -11.14
CA ASP A 217 20.14 -10.98 -11.47
C ASP A 217 21.16 -11.30 -10.35
N ALA A 218 20.92 -10.83 -9.14
CA ALA A 218 21.79 -11.09 -8.00
C ALA A 218 21.80 -12.57 -7.62
N ASN A 219 22.97 -13.11 -7.24
CA ASN A 219 23.02 -14.39 -6.57
C ASN A 219 22.44 -14.23 -5.18
N SER A 220 21.53 -15.12 -4.82
CA SER A 220 20.87 -15.05 -3.52
C SER A 220 20.92 -16.40 -2.82
N LYS A 221 20.95 -16.38 -1.50
CA LYS A 221 20.80 -17.56 -0.66
C LYS A 221 19.99 -17.25 0.58
N ARG A 222 19.30 -18.26 1.10
CA ARG A 222 18.65 -18.18 2.39
C ARG A 222 19.71 -18.29 3.50
N SER A 223 19.66 -17.39 4.45
CA SER A 223 20.48 -17.41 5.66
C SER A 223 19.55 -17.45 6.87
N ILE A 224 19.79 -18.40 7.75
CA ILE A 224 19.15 -18.42 9.06
C ILE A 224 19.87 -17.35 9.89
N LEU A 225 19.09 -16.49 10.51
CA LEU A 225 19.61 -15.56 11.51
C LEU A 225 19.89 -16.37 12.77
N ASP A 226 21.06 -17.03 12.79
CA ASP A 226 21.49 -17.76 13.97
C ASP A 226 21.93 -16.72 15.00
N LEU A 227 21.07 -16.52 15.98
CA LEU A 227 21.26 -15.55 17.06
C LEU A 227 22.57 -15.82 17.84
N GLU A 228 23.02 -17.07 17.93
CA GLU A 228 24.28 -17.43 18.58
C GLU A 228 25.50 -17.03 17.74
N LEU A 229 25.46 -17.22 16.41
CA LEU A 229 26.52 -16.78 15.49
C LEU A 229 26.64 -15.25 15.39
N LEU A 230 25.53 -14.54 15.56
CA LEU A 230 25.52 -13.07 15.58
C LEU A 230 26.12 -12.51 16.88
N LEU A 231 26.00 -13.22 17.98
CA LEU A 231 26.62 -12.86 19.27
C LEU A 231 28.15 -13.03 19.25
N GLU A 232 28.70 -13.89 18.39
CA GLU A 232 30.16 -14.10 18.25
C GLU A 232 30.87 -13.08 17.39
N GLY A 233 30.19 -12.03 16.90
CA GLY A 233 30.82 -10.94 16.14
C GLY A 233 31.34 -11.32 14.75
N LYS A 234 30.93 -12.46 14.19
CA LYS A 234 31.25 -12.83 12.81
C LYS A 234 30.41 -12.02 11.85
N GLU A 235 31.07 -11.20 11.05
CA GLU A 235 30.40 -10.45 9.98
C GLU A 235 29.72 -11.41 9.01
N LEU A 236 28.39 -11.27 8.86
CA LEU A 236 27.68 -11.92 7.78
C LEU A 236 28.09 -11.22 6.47
N PRO A 237 28.57 -11.95 5.45
CA PRO A 237 28.90 -11.34 4.18
C PRO A 237 27.63 -10.72 3.57
N GLY A 238 27.68 -9.41 3.33
CA GLY A 238 26.74 -8.61 2.58
C GLY A 238 25.26 -9.01 2.70
N VAL A 239 24.61 -8.67 3.81
CA VAL A 239 23.16 -8.86 3.93
C VAL A 239 22.46 -7.66 3.29
N LEU A 240 22.04 -7.81 2.03
CA LEU A 240 21.10 -6.90 1.39
C LEU A 240 19.72 -7.47 1.56
N ALA A 241 18.89 -6.80 2.34
CA ALA A 241 17.48 -7.08 2.32
C ALA A 241 16.94 -6.77 0.93
N LEU A 242 16.35 -7.72 0.26
CA LEU A 242 15.60 -7.48 -0.96
C LEU A 242 14.41 -6.59 -0.64
N ASP A 243 14.33 -5.49 -1.37
CA ASP A 243 13.60 -4.26 -1.16
C ASP A 243 12.06 -4.35 -1.22
N GLU A 244 11.45 -3.20 -1.00
CA GLU A 244 10.03 -2.78 -0.98
C GLU A 244 9.12 -3.39 -2.07
N ALA A 245 9.68 -4.04 -3.07
CA ALA A 245 8.95 -4.69 -4.16
C ALA A 245 8.61 -6.16 -3.89
N THR A 246 9.13 -6.77 -2.82
CA THR A 246 8.88 -8.18 -2.54
C THR A 246 7.70 -8.31 -1.58
N PRO A 247 6.49 -8.67 -2.06
CA PRO A 247 5.37 -8.89 -1.17
C PRO A 247 5.63 -10.10 -0.28
N VAL A 248 5.46 -9.91 1.01
CA VAL A 248 5.50 -10.99 1.99
C VAL A 248 4.27 -11.85 1.79
N ALA A 249 4.43 -13.04 1.23
CA ALA A 249 3.36 -14.02 1.18
C ALA A 249 3.37 -14.85 2.46
N VAL A 250 2.35 -14.67 3.29
CA VAL A 250 2.10 -15.55 4.44
C VAL A 250 1.14 -16.65 3.97
N LYS A 251 1.58 -17.92 4.03
CA LYS A 251 0.70 -19.06 3.85
C LYS A 251 -0.10 -19.27 5.14
N GLY A 252 -1.36 -18.88 5.14
CA GLY A 252 -2.29 -19.13 6.24
C GLY A 252 -3.51 -18.18 6.14
N PRO A 253 -4.64 -18.52 6.78
CA PRO A 253 -5.81 -17.64 6.79
C PRO A 253 -5.53 -16.44 7.69
N GLY A 254 -5.40 -15.26 7.11
CA GLY A 254 -5.18 -14.01 7.84
C GLY A 254 -5.52 -12.78 7.00
N THR A 255 -5.94 -11.71 7.66
CA THR A 255 -6.23 -10.42 7.02
C THR A 255 -4.94 -9.62 6.89
N PHE A 256 -4.58 -9.23 5.67
CA PHE A 256 -3.38 -8.45 5.39
C PHE A 256 -3.68 -6.96 5.35
N LEU A 257 -3.00 -6.19 6.17
CA LEU A 257 -2.90 -4.74 6.05
C LEU A 257 -1.58 -4.39 5.33
N GLY A 258 -1.59 -4.50 4.01
CA GLY A 258 -0.42 -4.17 3.19
C GLY A 258 -0.49 -2.75 2.65
N THR A 259 0.49 -1.91 2.96
CA THR A 259 0.71 -0.65 2.23
C THR A 259 1.79 -0.86 1.19
N SER A 260 1.47 -1.50 0.06
CA SER A 260 2.36 -1.54 -1.10
C SER A 260 2.12 -0.34 -2.00
N ARG A 261 3.16 0.39 -2.35
CA ARG A 261 3.13 1.32 -3.47
C ARG A 261 3.20 0.51 -4.77
N GLY A 262 2.14 0.64 -5.56
CA GLY A 262 1.88 0.09 -6.85
C GLY A 262 3.04 -0.45 -7.67
N THR A 263 3.03 -1.73 -7.88
CA THR A 263 3.60 -2.39 -9.04
C THR A 263 2.54 -2.46 -10.15
N GLN A 264 2.98 -2.44 -11.40
CA GLN A 264 2.09 -2.57 -12.56
C GLN A 264 1.26 -3.87 -12.47
N PRO A 265 0.01 -3.86 -12.92
CA PRO A 265 -0.77 -5.09 -13.03
C PRO A 265 -0.10 -6.06 -14.00
N PRO A 266 -0.14 -7.38 -13.73
CA PRO A 266 0.35 -8.39 -14.65
C PRO A 266 -0.46 -8.38 -15.96
N PRO A 267 0.12 -8.89 -17.05
CA PRO A 267 -0.60 -9.03 -18.31
C PRO A 267 -1.82 -9.97 -18.17
N PRO A 268 -2.85 -9.78 -18.99
CA PRO A 268 -4.07 -10.58 -18.91
C PRO A 268 -3.77 -12.06 -19.15
N GLY A 269 -4.15 -12.91 -18.19
CA GLY A 269 -4.01 -14.37 -18.28
C GLY A 269 -3.01 -15.00 -17.31
N GLU A 270 -2.15 -14.25 -16.68
CA GLU A 270 -1.30 -14.75 -15.61
C GLU A 270 -1.84 -14.31 -14.25
N VAL A 271 -2.18 -15.28 -13.42
CA VAL A 271 -2.35 -15.05 -11.98
C VAL A 271 -0.99 -14.57 -11.48
N PRO A 272 -0.90 -13.39 -10.83
CA PRO A 272 0.39 -12.93 -10.32
C PRO A 272 0.90 -13.96 -9.34
N LEU A 273 1.93 -14.71 -9.74
CA LEU A 273 2.82 -15.35 -8.80
C LEU A 273 3.46 -14.20 -8.03
N MET A 274 2.87 -13.87 -6.90
CA MET A 274 3.57 -13.06 -5.91
C MET A 274 4.91 -13.75 -5.68
N PRO A 275 6.05 -13.05 -5.81
CA PRO A 275 7.32 -13.65 -5.48
C PRO A 275 7.17 -14.16 -4.05
N LEU A 276 7.31 -15.46 -3.90
CA LEU A 276 7.32 -16.15 -2.63
C LEU A 276 8.52 -15.62 -1.86
N VAL A 277 8.27 -14.71 -0.93
CA VAL A 277 9.13 -14.63 0.24
C VAL A 277 8.79 -15.88 1.03
N GLU A 278 9.54 -16.93 0.77
CA GLU A 278 9.37 -18.15 1.49
C GLU A 278 9.64 -17.91 2.97
N THR A 279 8.56 -18.13 3.69
CA THR A 279 8.53 -18.64 5.04
C THR A 279 9.13 -17.78 6.15
N TYR A 280 8.26 -16.97 6.74
CA TYR A 280 8.30 -16.90 8.18
C TYR A 280 7.95 -18.29 8.71
N LYS A 281 8.93 -19.08 9.15
CA LYS A 281 8.62 -20.16 10.07
C LYS A 281 8.26 -19.51 11.40
N VAL A 282 7.02 -19.10 11.53
CA VAL A 282 6.41 -18.93 12.82
C VAL A 282 6.26 -20.35 13.37
N ASN A 283 7.29 -20.83 14.07
CA ASN A 283 7.21 -22.09 14.78
C ASN A 283 6.10 -21.95 15.82
N LYS A 284 4.92 -22.53 15.53
CA LYS A 284 3.71 -22.51 16.34
C LYS A 284 3.00 -21.17 16.47
N LEU A 285 2.52 -20.55 15.36
CA LEU A 285 1.26 -19.88 15.43
C LEU A 285 0.17 -20.94 15.23
N LEU A 286 -0.25 -21.58 16.30
CA LEU A 286 -1.51 -22.31 16.35
C LEU A 286 -2.61 -21.25 16.36
N LEU A 287 -2.95 -20.73 15.17
CA LEU A 287 -4.23 -20.06 15.00
C LEU A 287 -5.30 -21.14 15.12
N PRO A 288 -6.36 -20.90 15.90
CA PRO A 288 -7.48 -21.84 15.97
C PRO A 288 -7.97 -22.13 14.54
N ALA A 289 -8.29 -23.38 14.25
CA ALA A 289 -8.71 -23.87 12.95
C ALA A 289 -9.99 -23.19 12.40
N ASP A 290 -10.65 -22.37 13.20
CA ASP A 290 -11.96 -21.78 12.92
C ASP A 290 -11.90 -20.35 12.38
N VAL A 291 -10.72 -19.77 12.17
CA VAL A 291 -10.60 -18.45 11.51
C VAL A 291 -10.61 -18.65 10.00
N GLY A 292 -11.76 -19.05 9.48
CA GLY A 292 -12.00 -19.16 8.07
C GLY A 292 -12.04 -17.79 7.39
N CYS A 293 -10.96 -17.40 6.75
CA CYS A 293 -10.98 -16.32 5.78
C CYS A 293 -11.26 -16.93 4.40
N LYS A 294 -12.50 -16.82 3.91
CA LYS A 294 -12.81 -17.11 2.52
C LYS A 294 -12.26 -15.96 1.68
N ILE A 295 -11.22 -16.24 0.91
CA ILE A 295 -10.78 -15.38 -0.18
C ILE A 295 -11.64 -15.75 -1.39
N HIS A 296 -12.44 -14.81 -1.86
CA HIS A 296 -13.06 -14.85 -3.18
C HIS A 296 -12.25 -14.00 -4.14
#